data_7659c890446b357903f9d81c03b6fefc
#
_entry.id   7659c890446b357903f9d81c03b6fefc
#
_cell.length_a   1.000
_cell.length_b   1.000
_cell.length_c   1.000
_cell.angle_alpha   90.00
_cell.angle_beta   90.00
_cell.angle_gamma   90.00
#
_symmetry.space_group_name_H-M   'P 1'
#
loop_
_entity.id
_entity.type
_entity.pdbx_description
1 polymer ?
#
loop_
_entity_poly.entity_id
_entity_poly.type
_entity_poly.pdbx_seq_one_letter_code
_entity_poly.pdbx_strand_id
1 'polypeptide(L)'
;MSNKNDLQAQREAAIQLTAGGTPARTLNPFFGVGPITNMTTDEVDRRLTRFEFEAWLENNYQKLDDQGQKIGPVTTGELDRCMHRGYPADKVVLDMMREIHRYFEFPKQNKMAVGLGGGHSGFTVAVLHLMNTESGFNVFVDTPRPESESAKHGGAFRQSWGVQLIELQKYAENGDESRIHFNSREGHIPSADELQKLGIKLFVGVGHETTGATTYAEEDVRNLLEWIDLDPVNHHAVIDATSTLGAMPWAEDIVQQVVGKCSLFMPFQKAIGGTAGYFIVSFTPEALALVEKNVNNPAWAIPRQLKLALPADGQQPISGKKSLAAGPFYDPAKEQMIGGIINTFSTIAFAETTFGLLNSEKKVGSVRELNKRSIVNRAEVEQWVADHPLFALGVEDSSRRGAAVTLLKVNDADVNDPEQHARIIAKTKQLLGFEGLTHPNGDYEHGLDVARYVNTFPGTAGDFRLWIGGIRPVSDISAVFDNLEYAYLRAKIVVLEEELAKDGVTFEASAAADASVRQDDPNRAYKVLIADLV
;
A
#
# COMPACT_ATOMS: atom_id res chain seq x y z
N MET A 1 -31.49 -29.82 -2.22
CA MET A 1 -30.94 -30.57 -3.37
C MET A 1 -31.38 -29.83 -4.63
N SER A 2 -30.46 -29.23 -5.34
CA SER A 2 -30.76 -28.63 -6.66
C SER A 2 -31.20 -29.73 -7.60
N ASN A 3 -32.23 -29.45 -8.44
CA ASN A 3 -32.72 -30.43 -9.42
C ASN A 3 -31.67 -30.56 -10.53
N LYS A 4 -31.40 -31.81 -10.95
CA LYS A 4 -30.44 -32.10 -12.03
C LYS A 4 -30.67 -31.22 -13.28
N ASN A 5 -31.92 -30.95 -13.61
CA ASN A 5 -32.29 -30.12 -14.76
C ASN A 5 -31.88 -28.65 -14.54
N ASP A 6 -31.95 -28.15 -13.31
CA ASP A 6 -31.54 -26.77 -12.97
C ASP A 6 -30.03 -26.60 -13.08
N LEU A 7 -29.25 -27.57 -12.59
CA LEU A 7 -27.79 -27.57 -12.70
C LEU A 7 -27.35 -27.61 -14.18
N GLN A 8 -28.04 -28.40 -14.99
CA GLN A 8 -27.75 -28.50 -16.44
C GLN A 8 -28.07 -27.18 -17.15
N ALA A 9 -29.17 -26.53 -16.85
CA ALA A 9 -29.54 -25.25 -17.41
C ALA A 9 -28.52 -24.13 -17.01
N GLN A 10 -28.10 -24.10 -15.76
CA GLN A 10 -27.08 -23.16 -15.27
C GLN A 10 -25.75 -23.37 -15.99
N ARG A 11 -25.33 -24.62 -16.18
CA ARG A 11 -24.12 -24.97 -16.93
C ARG A 11 -24.19 -24.48 -18.39
N GLU A 12 -25.30 -24.75 -19.08
CA GLU A 12 -25.51 -24.33 -20.47
C GLU A 12 -25.48 -22.80 -20.60
N ALA A 13 -26.12 -22.09 -19.68
CA ALA A 13 -26.07 -20.62 -19.63
C ALA A 13 -24.63 -20.10 -19.44
N ALA A 14 -23.85 -20.69 -18.52
CA ALA A 14 -22.47 -20.30 -18.31
C ALA A 14 -21.58 -20.59 -19.54
N ILE A 15 -21.81 -21.71 -20.25
CA ILE A 15 -21.11 -22.02 -21.51
C ILE A 15 -21.41 -20.97 -22.58
N GLN A 16 -22.66 -20.55 -22.73
CA GLN A 16 -23.03 -19.52 -23.70
C GLN A 16 -22.33 -18.19 -23.43
N LEU A 17 -22.21 -17.79 -22.15
CA LEU A 17 -21.51 -16.57 -21.75
C LEU A 17 -19.99 -16.63 -22.05
N THR A 18 -19.41 -17.82 -22.08
CA THR A 18 -17.97 -17.99 -22.41
C THR A 18 -17.70 -18.21 -23.90
N ALA A 19 -18.75 -18.32 -24.74
CA ALA A 19 -18.61 -18.62 -26.17
C ALA A 19 -17.86 -17.54 -26.97
N GLY A 20 -17.71 -16.33 -26.44
CA GLY A 20 -16.92 -15.25 -27.03
C GLY A 20 -15.40 -15.47 -26.99
N GLY A 21 -14.95 -16.55 -26.34
CA GLY A 21 -13.52 -16.88 -26.21
C GLY A 21 -12.87 -16.27 -24.98
N THR A 22 -11.55 -16.42 -24.88
CA THR A 22 -10.76 -15.91 -23.77
C THR A 22 -10.56 -14.39 -23.91
N PRO A 23 -10.80 -13.59 -22.88
CA PRO A 23 -10.51 -12.16 -22.90
C PRO A 23 -9.03 -11.88 -23.17
N ALA A 24 -8.74 -10.66 -23.62
CA ALA A 24 -7.36 -10.21 -23.81
C ALA A 24 -6.57 -10.38 -22.51
N ARG A 25 -5.35 -10.90 -22.61
CA ARG A 25 -4.47 -11.06 -21.45
C ARG A 25 -4.00 -9.72 -20.94
N THR A 26 -4.03 -9.55 -19.63
CA THR A 26 -3.18 -8.55 -18.98
C THR A 26 -1.79 -9.16 -18.79
N LEU A 27 -0.78 -8.48 -19.31
CA LEU A 27 0.62 -8.91 -19.19
C LEU A 27 1.19 -8.62 -17.80
N ASN A 28 0.44 -7.96 -16.93
CA ASN A 28 0.96 -7.48 -15.68
C ASN A 28 -0.05 -7.59 -14.53
N PRO A 29 0.03 -8.68 -13.74
CA PRO A 29 -0.90 -8.95 -12.64
C PRO A 29 -0.60 -8.16 -11.36
N PHE A 30 0.50 -7.41 -11.29
CA PHE A 30 0.87 -6.68 -10.09
C PHE A 30 0.26 -5.29 -10.06
N PHE A 31 -0.76 -5.14 -9.25
CA PHE A 31 -1.43 -3.88 -8.98
C PHE A 31 -0.93 -3.34 -7.64
N GLY A 32 0.12 -2.52 -7.67
CA GLY A 32 0.57 -1.77 -6.50
C GLY A 32 -0.02 -0.38 -6.47
N VAL A 33 0.17 0.34 -5.37
CA VAL A 33 -0.22 1.77 -5.26
C VAL A 33 0.93 2.70 -5.52
N GLY A 34 2.16 2.27 -5.24
CA GLY A 34 3.32 3.15 -5.29
C GLY A 34 3.86 3.37 -6.70
N PRO A 35 4.45 4.54 -6.95
CA PRO A 35 4.94 4.92 -8.27
C PRO A 35 6.04 4.01 -8.81
N ILE A 36 6.81 3.35 -7.92
CA ILE A 36 7.93 2.49 -8.32
C ILE A 36 7.48 1.07 -8.64
N THR A 37 6.31 0.64 -8.18
CA THR A 37 5.82 -0.74 -8.33
C THR A 37 5.82 -1.21 -9.80
N ASN A 38 5.66 -0.29 -10.75
CA ASN A 38 5.66 -0.60 -12.18
C ASN A 38 7.01 -1.10 -12.72
N MET A 39 8.10 -0.85 -12.00
CA MET A 39 9.45 -1.20 -12.45
C MET A 39 9.79 -2.68 -12.25
N THR A 40 9.01 -3.41 -11.43
CA THR A 40 9.37 -4.77 -11.00
C THR A 40 8.52 -5.86 -11.62
N THR A 41 7.58 -5.53 -12.50
CA THR A 41 6.49 -6.42 -12.85
C THR A 41 6.60 -7.07 -14.22
N ASP A 42 7.37 -6.48 -15.14
CA ASP A 42 7.69 -7.08 -16.45
C ASP A 42 9.18 -7.41 -16.48
N GLU A 43 9.57 -8.62 -16.90
CA GLU A 43 10.99 -9.01 -16.90
C GLU A 43 11.81 -8.25 -17.94
N VAL A 44 11.22 -7.92 -19.09
CA VAL A 44 11.88 -7.09 -20.09
C VAL A 44 12.04 -5.69 -19.56
N ASP A 45 10.99 -5.10 -19.01
CA ASP A 45 11.05 -3.80 -18.36
C ASP A 45 12.01 -3.80 -17.15
N ARG A 46 12.11 -4.90 -16.40
CA ARG A 46 13.08 -5.04 -15.31
C ARG A 46 14.53 -5.04 -15.81
N ARG A 47 14.82 -5.75 -16.87
CA ARG A 47 16.17 -5.79 -17.44
C ARG A 47 16.56 -4.45 -18.03
N LEU A 48 15.70 -3.85 -18.86
CA LEU A 48 15.92 -2.51 -19.40
C LEU A 48 16.07 -1.50 -18.27
N THR A 49 15.20 -1.54 -17.29
CA THR A 49 15.25 -0.68 -16.10
C THR A 49 16.53 -0.89 -15.31
N ARG A 50 17.05 -2.10 -15.22
CA ARG A 50 18.32 -2.37 -14.55
C ARG A 50 19.49 -1.75 -15.28
N PHE A 51 19.56 -1.86 -16.60
CA PHE A 51 20.59 -1.16 -17.39
C PHE A 51 20.48 0.35 -17.26
N GLU A 52 19.27 0.89 -17.31
CA GLU A 52 19.04 2.32 -17.12
C GLU A 52 19.43 2.76 -15.70
N PHE A 53 19.14 1.93 -14.69
CA PHE A 53 19.56 2.18 -13.31
C PHE A 53 21.08 2.18 -13.16
N GLU A 54 21.77 1.19 -13.71
CA GLU A 54 23.23 1.11 -13.66
C GLU A 54 23.87 2.33 -14.35
N ALA A 55 23.40 2.69 -15.54
CA ALA A 55 23.84 3.88 -16.25
C ALA A 55 23.55 5.19 -15.48
N TRP A 56 22.36 5.28 -14.84
CA TRP A 56 22.01 6.41 -14.01
C TRP A 56 22.92 6.48 -12.77
N LEU A 57 23.19 5.34 -12.15
CA LEU A 57 24.07 5.24 -10.98
C LEU A 57 25.48 5.74 -11.31
N GLU A 58 26.06 5.27 -12.41
CA GLU A 58 27.39 5.67 -12.88
C GLU A 58 27.48 7.16 -13.17
N ASN A 59 26.42 7.77 -13.65
CA ASN A 59 26.38 9.20 -13.94
C ASN A 59 26.20 10.07 -12.69
N ASN A 60 25.54 9.57 -11.64
CA ASN A 60 25.17 10.36 -10.48
C ASN A 60 26.09 10.17 -9.26
N TYR A 61 26.78 9.02 -9.17
CA TYR A 61 27.65 8.70 -8.05
C TYR A 61 29.05 8.34 -8.54
N GLN A 62 30.03 9.08 -8.03
CA GLN A 62 31.45 8.91 -8.39
C GLN A 62 32.23 8.46 -7.17
N LYS A 63 33.19 7.56 -7.35
CA LYS A 63 34.19 7.27 -6.33
C LYS A 63 35.09 8.48 -6.13
N LEU A 64 35.47 8.69 -4.89
CA LEU A 64 36.39 9.76 -4.51
C LEU A 64 37.67 9.14 -3.93
N ASP A 65 38.83 9.69 -4.25
CA ASP A 65 40.07 9.39 -3.56
C ASP A 65 40.15 10.09 -2.19
N ASP A 66 41.26 9.89 -1.49
CA ASP A 66 41.50 10.49 -0.16
C ASP A 66 41.56 12.03 -0.18
N GLN A 67 41.71 12.61 -1.36
CA GLN A 67 41.74 14.06 -1.60
C GLN A 67 40.37 14.59 -2.08
N GLY A 68 39.37 13.71 -2.21
CA GLY A 68 38.03 14.06 -2.71
C GLY A 68 37.94 14.21 -4.22
N GLN A 69 38.92 13.75 -4.99
CA GLN A 69 38.88 13.78 -6.45
C GLN A 69 38.14 12.57 -7.01
N LYS A 70 37.40 12.77 -8.10
CA LYS A 70 36.66 11.71 -8.78
C LYS A 70 37.61 10.74 -9.45
N ILE A 71 37.52 9.45 -9.12
CA ILE A 71 38.37 8.37 -9.68
C ILE A 71 37.60 7.32 -10.47
N GLY A 72 36.30 7.48 -10.64
CA GLY A 72 35.45 6.61 -11.46
C GLY A 72 34.04 6.50 -10.92
N PRO A 73 33.13 5.83 -11.66
CA PRO A 73 31.75 5.64 -11.24
C PRO A 73 31.64 4.68 -10.07
N VAL A 74 30.56 4.84 -9.26
CA VAL A 74 30.16 3.87 -8.25
C VAL A 74 29.29 2.82 -8.90
N THR A 75 29.61 1.54 -8.69
CA THR A 75 28.84 0.40 -9.18
C THR A 75 27.80 -0.08 -8.16
N THR A 76 26.83 -0.88 -8.61
CA THR A 76 25.85 -1.53 -7.72
C THR A 76 26.52 -2.38 -6.64
N GLY A 77 27.56 -3.14 -7.00
CA GLY A 77 28.29 -3.98 -6.04
C GLY A 77 29.09 -3.16 -5.00
N GLU A 78 29.49 -1.95 -5.34
CA GLU A 78 30.13 -1.04 -4.38
C GLU A 78 29.12 -0.37 -3.47
N LEU A 79 27.92 0.00 -3.95
CA LEU A 79 26.83 0.47 -3.10
C LEU A 79 26.39 -0.58 -2.10
N ASP A 80 26.28 -1.83 -2.53
CA ASP A 80 25.87 -2.94 -1.66
C ASP A 80 26.87 -3.20 -0.52
N ARG A 81 28.15 -2.92 -0.75
CA ARG A 81 29.23 -3.12 0.22
C ARG A 81 29.71 -1.85 0.91
N CYS A 82 29.19 -0.67 0.52
CA CYS A 82 29.66 0.57 1.10
C CYS A 82 29.26 0.69 2.58
N MET A 83 30.09 1.41 3.32
CA MET A 83 29.74 1.76 4.69
C MET A 83 28.53 2.69 4.69
N HIS A 84 27.53 2.37 5.49
CA HIS A 84 26.29 3.14 5.63
C HIS A 84 26.47 4.55 6.26
N ARG A 85 27.70 4.95 6.54
CA ARG A 85 28.09 6.26 7.08
C ARG A 85 29.24 6.80 6.26
N GLY A 86 29.02 7.95 5.68
CA GLY A 86 29.96 8.58 4.77
C GLY A 86 29.56 8.41 3.31
N TYR A 87 30.38 8.97 2.42
CA TYR A 87 30.15 8.92 0.99
C TYR A 87 30.41 7.50 0.43
N PRO A 88 29.58 6.95 -0.50
CA PRO A 88 28.45 7.59 -1.16
C PRO A 88 27.11 7.46 -0.40
N ALA A 89 27.05 6.69 0.69
CA ALA A 89 25.81 6.37 1.38
C ALA A 89 25.06 7.62 1.86
N ASP A 90 25.74 8.57 2.47
CA ASP A 90 25.13 9.81 2.96
C ASP A 90 24.45 10.59 1.82
N LYS A 91 25.08 10.62 0.63
CA LYS A 91 24.52 11.25 -0.56
C LYS A 91 23.28 10.50 -1.09
N VAL A 92 23.35 9.17 -1.12
CA VAL A 92 22.23 8.33 -1.58
C VAL A 92 21.00 8.54 -0.70
N VAL A 93 21.18 8.57 0.62
CA VAL A 93 20.08 8.84 1.57
C VAL A 93 19.49 10.23 1.36
N LEU A 94 20.34 11.23 1.21
CA LEU A 94 19.90 12.60 0.99
C LEU A 94 19.11 12.72 -0.34
N ASP A 95 19.63 12.14 -1.41
CA ASP A 95 18.98 12.17 -2.72
C ASP A 95 17.61 11.48 -2.67
N MET A 96 17.53 10.30 -2.03
CA MET A 96 16.27 9.58 -1.86
C MET A 96 15.25 10.41 -1.08
N MET A 97 15.64 10.97 0.06
CA MET A 97 14.73 11.77 0.90
C MET A 97 14.26 13.02 0.17
N ARG A 98 15.16 13.67 -0.58
CA ARG A 98 14.81 14.82 -1.42
C ARG A 98 13.80 14.44 -2.50
N GLU A 99 14.01 13.32 -3.21
CA GLU A 99 13.11 12.88 -4.26
C GLU A 99 11.75 12.42 -3.72
N ILE A 100 11.69 11.72 -2.59
CA ILE A 100 10.43 11.39 -1.93
C ILE A 100 9.68 12.67 -1.56
N HIS A 101 10.37 13.62 -0.91
CA HIS A 101 9.76 14.90 -0.53
C HIS A 101 9.21 15.65 -1.74
N ARG A 102 9.97 15.72 -2.82
CA ARG A 102 9.61 16.40 -4.05
C ARG A 102 8.45 15.70 -4.78
N TYR A 103 8.55 14.39 -4.97
CA TYR A 103 7.55 13.61 -5.74
C TYR A 103 6.18 13.63 -5.09
N PHE A 104 6.12 13.47 -3.77
CA PHE A 104 4.86 13.48 -3.00
C PHE A 104 4.42 14.90 -2.61
N GLU A 105 5.11 15.91 -3.06
CA GLU A 105 4.77 17.33 -2.88
C GLU A 105 4.60 17.74 -1.39
N PHE A 106 5.45 17.19 -0.51
CA PHE A 106 5.44 17.60 0.89
C PHE A 106 5.82 19.08 1.04
N PRO A 107 5.15 19.84 1.92
CA PRO A 107 5.52 21.22 2.19
C PRO A 107 6.97 21.34 2.70
N LYS A 108 7.68 22.40 2.28
CA LYS A 108 9.09 22.62 2.67
C LYS A 108 9.33 22.74 4.18
N GLN A 109 8.32 23.07 4.95
CA GLN A 109 8.40 23.12 6.42
C GLN A 109 8.27 21.74 7.07
N ASN A 110 7.71 20.75 6.39
CA ASN A 110 7.56 19.40 6.93
C ASN A 110 8.90 18.67 6.87
N LYS A 111 9.33 18.11 7.99
CA LYS A 111 10.53 17.27 8.04
C LYS A 111 10.16 15.81 7.97
N MET A 112 11.00 15.03 7.33
CA MET A 112 10.76 13.59 7.16
C MET A 112 11.85 12.77 7.84
N ALA A 113 11.45 11.69 8.50
CA ALA A 113 12.36 10.68 9.03
C ALA A 113 12.26 9.39 8.22
N VAL A 114 13.38 8.72 8.00
CA VAL A 114 13.44 7.37 7.45
C VAL A 114 13.83 6.38 8.55
N GLY A 115 13.17 5.22 8.58
CA GLY A 115 13.45 4.17 9.57
C GLY A 115 13.42 2.77 8.98
N LEU A 116 13.88 1.79 9.77
CA LEU A 116 13.84 0.37 9.44
C LEU A 116 12.52 -0.25 9.89
N GLY A 117 11.94 -1.08 9.02
CA GLY A 117 10.72 -1.82 9.24
C GLY A 117 9.63 -1.47 8.24
N GLY A 118 8.44 -2.02 8.43
CA GLY A 118 7.27 -1.79 7.58
C GLY A 118 6.31 -0.77 8.20
N GLY A 119 5.03 -0.84 7.79
CA GLY A 119 3.97 0.06 8.27
C GLY A 119 3.82 0.04 9.79
N HIS A 120 3.89 -1.13 10.44
CA HIS A 120 3.82 -1.24 11.91
C HIS A 120 4.93 -0.46 12.63
N SER A 121 6.17 -0.54 12.11
CA SER A 121 7.28 0.24 12.69
C SER A 121 7.09 1.74 12.46
N GLY A 122 6.61 2.13 11.27
CA GLY A 122 6.29 3.52 10.95
C GLY A 122 5.20 4.09 11.86
N PHE A 123 4.13 3.32 12.08
CA PHE A 123 3.08 3.66 13.03
C PHE A 123 3.65 3.85 14.44
N THR A 124 4.37 2.84 14.94
CA THR A 124 4.96 2.88 16.29
C THR A 124 5.83 4.13 16.46
N VAL A 125 6.70 4.42 15.49
CA VAL A 125 7.58 5.60 15.54
C VAL A 125 6.76 6.88 15.53
N ALA A 126 5.78 7.03 14.63
CA ALA A 126 4.96 8.24 14.57
C ALA A 126 4.21 8.49 15.90
N VAL A 127 3.54 7.45 16.41
CA VAL A 127 2.71 7.56 17.61
C VAL A 127 3.55 7.74 18.87
N LEU A 128 4.64 6.99 19.06
CA LEU A 128 5.55 7.15 20.21
C LEU A 128 6.10 8.58 20.35
N HIS A 129 6.29 9.26 19.22
CA HIS A 129 6.84 10.60 19.22
C HIS A 129 5.78 11.69 19.40
N LEU A 130 4.51 11.38 19.15
CA LEU A 130 3.40 12.33 19.27
C LEU A 130 2.51 12.09 20.48
N MET A 131 2.48 10.89 21.07
CA MET A 131 1.83 10.65 22.35
C MET A 131 2.67 11.21 23.51
N ASN A 132 2.01 11.60 24.58
CA ASN A 132 2.69 11.93 25.83
C ASN A 132 1.84 11.53 27.05
N THR A 133 2.43 11.64 28.23
CA THR A 133 1.84 11.26 29.52
C THR A 133 1.14 12.42 30.24
N GLU A 134 1.05 13.58 29.61
CA GLU A 134 0.45 14.76 30.23
C GLU A 134 -1.05 14.55 30.50
N SER A 135 -1.51 15.05 31.63
CA SER A 135 -2.94 15.01 31.98
C SER A 135 -3.75 15.74 30.90
N GLY A 136 -4.83 15.09 30.41
CA GLY A 136 -5.70 15.64 29.37
C GLY A 136 -5.16 15.46 27.94
N PHE A 137 -4.07 14.71 27.73
CA PHE A 137 -3.66 14.32 26.38
C PHE A 137 -4.44 13.09 25.93
N ASN A 138 -5.58 13.31 25.31
CA ASN A 138 -6.43 12.24 24.81
C ASN A 138 -6.11 11.90 23.35
N VAL A 139 -6.19 10.61 23.02
CA VAL A 139 -5.97 10.05 21.68
C VAL A 139 -7.28 9.51 21.14
N PHE A 140 -7.64 9.89 19.93
CA PHE A 140 -8.72 9.25 19.19
C PHE A 140 -8.15 8.29 18.17
N VAL A 141 -8.69 7.07 18.11
CA VAL A 141 -8.30 6.07 17.10
C VAL A 141 -9.51 5.60 16.31
N ASP A 142 -9.38 5.62 15.00
CA ASP A 142 -10.44 5.23 14.07
C ASP A 142 -10.56 3.71 13.95
N THR A 143 -10.92 3.07 15.06
CA THR A 143 -11.26 1.65 15.12
C THR A 143 -12.15 1.39 16.32
N PRO A 144 -13.09 0.43 16.27
CA PRO A 144 -13.75 -0.08 17.46
C PRO A 144 -12.73 -0.61 18.47
N ARG A 145 -13.11 -0.57 19.77
CA ARG A 145 -12.25 -1.13 20.79
C ARG A 145 -11.93 -2.60 20.47
N PRO A 146 -10.65 -3.01 20.47
CA PRO A 146 -10.30 -4.42 20.31
C PRO A 146 -11.11 -5.31 21.28
N GLU A 147 -11.45 -6.53 20.86
CA GLU A 147 -12.28 -7.47 21.60
C GLU A 147 -13.79 -7.13 21.68
N SER A 148 -14.22 -5.96 21.19
CA SER A 148 -15.65 -5.66 21.05
C SER A 148 -16.30 -6.46 19.91
N GLU A 149 -17.62 -6.65 19.97
CA GLU A 149 -18.35 -7.29 18.85
C GLU A 149 -18.18 -6.52 17.54
N SER A 150 -18.14 -5.19 17.62
CA SER A 150 -17.92 -4.32 16.46
C SER A 150 -16.54 -4.53 15.80
N ALA A 151 -15.52 -4.89 16.59
CA ALA A 151 -14.17 -5.13 16.07
C ALA A 151 -14.09 -6.40 15.19
N LYS A 152 -14.99 -7.37 15.38
CA LYS A 152 -15.01 -8.61 14.57
C LYS A 152 -15.27 -8.35 13.08
N HIS A 153 -15.85 -7.22 12.75
CA HIS A 153 -16.21 -6.82 11.39
C HIS A 153 -15.40 -5.63 10.88
N GLY A 154 -14.47 -5.12 11.68
CA GLY A 154 -13.64 -3.96 11.35
C GLY A 154 -12.46 -4.31 10.44
N GLY A 155 -11.84 -3.28 9.85
CA GLY A 155 -10.65 -3.41 9.04
C GLY A 155 -9.44 -3.90 9.83
N ALA A 156 -8.71 -4.87 9.31
CA ALA A 156 -7.63 -5.53 10.04
C ALA A 156 -6.49 -4.56 10.44
N PHE A 157 -6.18 -3.58 9.59
CA PHE A 157 -5.13 -2.59 9.90
C PHE A 157 -5.59 -1.61 10.97
N ARG A 158 -6.83 -1.11 10.90
CA ARG A 158 -7.40 -0.25 11.94
C ARG A 158 -7.39 -0.94 13.29
N GLN A 159 -7.82 -2.20 13.37
CA GLN A 159 -7.77 -2.99 14.61
C GLN A 159 -6.34 -3.14 15.13
N SER A 160 -5.38 -3.41 14.25
CA SER A 160 -3.98 -3.53 14.61
C SER A 160 -3.44 -2.23 15.23
N TRP A 161 -3.85 -1.08 14.72
CA TRP A 161 -3.46 0.22 15.31
C TRP A 161 -4.09 0.44 16.68
N GLY A 162 -5.34 0.03 16.88
CA GLY A 162 -5.99 0.07 18.20
C GLY A 162 -5.26 -0.79 19.23
N VAL A 163 -4.90 -2.02 18.88
CA VAL A 163 -4.11 -2.90 19.75
C VAL A 163 -2.75 -2.29 20.08
N GLN A 164 -2.03 -1.79 19.07
CA GLN A 164 -0.73 -1.16 19.27
C GLN A 164 -0.80 0.07 20.19
N LEU A 165 -1.84 0.89 20.08
CA LEU A 165 -2.04 2.03 20.96
C LEU A 165 -2.22 1.60 22.43
N ILE A 166 -3.02 0.56 22.67
CA ILE A 166 -3.17 -0.01 24.03
C ILE A 166 -1.83 -0.51 24.55
N GLU A 167 -1.06 -1.21 23.73
CA GLU A 167 0.27 -1.69 24.12
C GLU A 167 1.23 -0.54 24.42
N LEU A 168 1.26 0.49 23.58
CA LEU A 168 2.10 1.66 23.78
C LEU A 168 1.70 2.43 25.04
N GLN A 169 0.41 2.54 25.35
CA GLN A 169 -0.06 3.21 26.55
C GLN A 169 0.37 2.50 27.85
N LYS A 170 0.61 1.19 27.81
CA LYS A 170 1.16 0.44 28.96
C LYS A 170 2.59 0.85 29.34
N TYR A 171 3.34 1.46 28.43
CA TYR A 171 4.65 2.04 28.73
C TYR A 171 4.57 3.41 29.41
N ALA A 172 3.39 4.04 29.44
CA ALA A 172 3.16 5.24 30.23
C ALA A 172 3.11 4.89 31.73
N GLU A 173 3.58 5.80 32.57
CA GLU A 173 3.77 5.59 34.01
C GLU A 173 2.54 5.07 34.76
N ASN A 174 1.33 5.24 34.21
CA ASN A 174 0.07 4.83 34.83
C ASN A 174 -0.79 3.88 33.98
N GLY A 175 -0.39 3.53 32.76
CA GLY A 175 -1.12 2.59 31.91
C GLY A 175 -2.60 2.93 31.67
N ASP A 176 -2.98 4.20 31.74
CA ASP A 176 -4.37 4.65 31.71
C ASP A 176 -4.94 4.62 30.29
N GLU A 177 -5.59 3.51 29.96
CA GLU A 177 -6.29 3.33 28.68
C GLU A 177 -7.50 4.26 28.50
N SER A 178 -7.99 4.92 29.57
CA SER A 178 -9.16 5.81 29.48
C SER A 178 -8.93 7.02 28.58
N ARG A 179 -7.68 7.32 28.26
CA ARG A 179 -7.29 8.38 27.34
C ARG A 179 -7.43 8.00 25.86
N ILE A 180 -7.61 6.72 25.54
CA ILE A 180 -7.80 6.24 24.18
C ILE A 180 -9.29 6.15 23.90
N HIS A 181 -9.75 7.03 23.03
CA HIS A 181 -11.12 7.06 22.55
C HIS A 181 -11.25 6.25 21.26
N PHE A 182 -11.90 5.10 21.36
CA PHE A 182 -12.14 4.22 20.22
C PHE A 182 -13.37 4.67 19.42
N ASN A 183 -13.27 4.63 18.12
CA ASN A 183 -14.37 4.96 17.23
C ASN A 183 -15.37 3.81 17.10
N SER A 184 -16.60 4.04 17.54
CA SER A 184 -17.69 3.05 17.35
C SER A 184 -18.20 2.96 15.90
N ARG A 185 -17.88 3.97 15.07
CA ARG A 185 -18.25 4.08 13.66
C ARG A 185 -17.00 4.09 12.80
N GLU A 186 -16.37 2.94 12.69
CA GLU A 186 -15.14 2.77 11.90
C GLU A 186 -15.22 3.44 10.53
N GLY A 187 -14.14 4.13 10.14
CA GLY A 187 -14.06 4.83 8.88
C GLY A 187 -14.85 6.15 8.82
N HIS A 188 -15.38 6.62 9.94
CA HIS A 188 -16.00 7.94 10.06
C HIS A 188 -15.19 8.83 11.00
N ILE A 189 -14.93 10.04 10.62
CA ILE A 189 -14.29 11.02 11.48
C ILE A 189 -15.39 11.88 12.13
N PRO A 190 -15.42 11.93 13.48
CA PRO A 190 -16.35 12.81 14.18
C PRO A 190 -16.18 14.27 13.75
N SER A 191 -17.22 15.10 13.95
CA SER A 191 -17.13 16.52 13.73
C SER A 191 -16.03 17.17 14.58
N ALA A 192 -15.53 18.31 14.13
CA ALA A 192 -14.53 19.09 14.86
C ALA A 192 -14.95 19.40 16.30
N ASP A 193 -16.24 19.74 16.49
CA ASP A 193 -16.83 20.01 17.80
C ASP A 193 -16.84 18.76 18.70
N GLU A 194 -17.11 17.57 18.15
CA GLU A 194 -17.11 16.31 18.92
C GLU A 194 -15.71 15.94 19.37
N LEU A 195 -14.73 16.03 18.47
CA LEU A 195 -13.30 15.79 18.81
C LEU A 195 -12.82 16.79 19.88
N GLN A 196 -13.24 18.06 19.78
CA GLN A 196 -12.91 19.08 20.78
C GLN A 196 -13.56 18.81 22.13
N LYS A 197 -14.84 18.40 22.19
CA LYS A 197 -15.56 18.04 23.42
C LYS A 197 -14.92 16.83 24.13
N LEU A 198 -14.38 15.89 23.36
CA LEU A 198 -13.61 14.74 23.90
C LEU A 198 -12.20 15.14 24.38
N GLY A 199 -11.78 16.38 24.15
CA GLY A 199 -10.44 16.85 24.51
C GLY A 199 -9.32 16.15 23.74
N ILE A 200 -9.59 15.70 22.52
CA ILE A 200 -8.60 15.00 21.70
C ILE A 200 -7.42 15.92 21.38
N LYS A 201 -6.21 15.39 21.50
CA LYS A 201 -4.96 16.04 21.13
C LYS A 201 -4.25 15.33 19.99
N LEU A 202 -4.48 14.03 19.85
CA LEU A 202 -3.93 13.22 18.76
C LEU A 202 -5.04 12.38 18.11
N PHE A 203 -5.27 12.60 16.83
CA PHE A 203 -6.09 11.74 15.98
C PHE A 203 -5.20 10.71 15.30
N VAL A 204 -5.62 9.44 15.30
CA VAL A 204 -4.93 8.35 14.62
C VAL A 204 -5.91 7.65 13.67
N GLY A 205 -5.60 7.66 12.38
CA GLY A 205 -6.49 7.11 11.38
C GLY A 205 -5.78 6.40 10.24
N VAL A 206 -6.58 5.64 9.46
CA VAL A 206 -6.12 4.91 8.27
C VAL A 206 -6.69 5.57 7.04
N GLY A 207 -5.85 6.18 6.23
CA GLY A 207 -6.29 6.87 5.02
C GLY A 207 -6.96 5.94 4.00
N HIS A 208 -6.48 4.70 3.89
CA HIS A 208 -7.11 3.66 3.08
C HIS A 208 -6.97 2.30 3.76
N GLU A 209 -8.08 1.76 4.22
CA GLU A 209 -8.15 0.40 4.79
C GLU A 209 -8.28 -0.63 3.66
N THR A 210 -7.16 -1.26 3.35
CA THR A 210 -7.08 -2.16 2.18
C THR A 210 -7.72 -3.53 2.37
N THR A 211 -8.05 -3.93 3.60
CA THR A 211 -8.77 -5.19 3.85
C THR A 211 -10.24 -5.04 3.47
N GLY A 212 -10.84 -3.90 3.79
CA GLY A 212 -12.22 -3.55 3.46
C GLY A 212 -12.37 -2.69 2.20
N ALA A 213 -11.27 -2.30 1.53
CA ALA A 213 -11.26 -1.39 0.38
C ALA A 213 -11.94 -0.03 0.66
N THR A 214 -11.88 0.44 1.91
CA THR A 214 -12.55 1.66 2.35
C THR A 214 -11.57 2.81 2.57
N THR A 215 -12.04 4.03 2.34
CA THR A 215 -11.38 5.29 2.68
C THR A 215 -12.32 6.19 3.44
N TYR A 216 -11.84 7.32 3.95
CA TYR A 216 -12.71 8.35 4.48
C TYR A 216 -13.51 9.02 3.36
N ALA A 217 -14.77 9.35 3.63
CA ALA A 217 -15.49 10.31 2.79
C ALA A 217 -14.80 11.68 2.89
N GLU A 218 -14.93 12.50 1.84
CA GLU A 218 -14.30 13.82 1.83
C GLU A 218 -14.79 14.71 2.99
N GLU A 219 -16.06 14.59 3.38
CA GLU A 219 -16.63 15.30 4.53
C GLU A 219 -15.93 14.91 5.85
N ASP A 220 -15.65 13.62 6.05
CA ASP A 220 -14.88 13.15 7.23
C ASP A 220 -13.49 13.80 7.28
N VAL A 221 -12.83 13.90 6.13
CA VAL A 221 -11.51 14.54 6.04
C VAL A 221 -11.61 16.05 6.32
N ARG A 222 -12.64 16.71 5.85
CA ARG A 222 -12.90 18.13 6.16
C ARG A 222 -13.10 18.34 7.66
N ASN A 223 -13.85 17.47 8.35
CA ASN A 223 -14.01 17.50 9.79
C ASN A 223 -12.66 17.44 10.54
N LEU A 224 -11.76 16.54 10.09
CA LEU A 224 -10.42 16.43 10.66
C LEU A 224 -9.60 17.70 10.44
N LEU A 225 -9.62 18.26 9.24
CA LEU A 225 -8.87 19.46 8.91
C LEU A 225 -9.39 20.68 9.67
N GLU A 226 -10.70 20.81 9.81
CA GLU A 226 -11.35 21.84 10.62
C GLU A 226 -10.94 21.72 12.10
N TRP A 227 -10.95 20.49 12.66
CA TRP A 227 -10.51 20.26 14.02
C TRP A 227 -9.04 20.64 14.23
N ILE A 228 -8.15 20.33 13.28
CA ILE A 228 -6.75 20.74 13.34
C ILE A 228 -6.65 22.28 13.36
N ASP A 229 -7.43 22.96 12.52
CA ASP A 229 -7.41 24.42 12.37
C ASP A 229 -7.92 25.16 13.63
N LEU A 230 -8.75 24.51 14.47
CA LEU A 230 -9.19 25.09 15.75
C LEU A 230 -8.04 25.34 16.75
N ASP A 231 -7.02 24.48 16.75
CA ASP A 231 -5.84 24.62 17.62
C ASP A 231 -4.62 23.88 17.02
N PRO A 232 -4.03 24.42 15.94
CA PRO A 232 -2.99 23.70 15.19
C PRO A 232 -1.73 23.39 16.01
N VAL A 233 -1.53 24.06 17.13
CA VAL A 233 -0.39 23.82 18.05
C VAL A 233 -0.61 22.56 18.90
N ASN A 234 -1.85 22.24 19.25
CA ASN A 234 -2.19 21.15 20.16
C ASN A 234 -3.03 20.05 19.52
N HIS A 235 -3.54 20.26 18.32
CA HIS A 235 -4.29 19.25 17.58
C HIS A 235 -3.41 18.60 16.50
N HIS A 236 -3.08 17.34 16.70
CA HIS A 236 -2.22 16.60 15.79
C HIS A 236 -2.95 15.41 15.18
N ALA A 237 -2.66 15.10 13.93
CA ALA A 237 -3.18 13.90 13.28
C ALA A 237 -2.03 13.04 12.74
N VAL A 238 -2.15 11.72 12.96
CA VAL A 238 -1.33 10.70 12.31
C VAL A 238 -2.22 9.92 11.37
N ILE A 239 -1.91 9.94 10.09
CA ILE A 239 -2.62 9.18 9.07
C ILE A 239 -1.71 8.10 8.52
N ASP A 240 -2.19 6.86 8.57
CA ASP A 240 -1.60 5.77 7.82
C ASP A 240 -1.77 6.02 6.33
N ALA A 241 -0.69 6.44 5.69
CA ALA A 241 -0.63 6.70 4.26
C ALA A 241 -0.06 5.51 3.47
N THR A 242 0.01 4.33 4.08
CA THR A 242 0.56 3.09 3.51
C THR A 242 0.04 2.81 2.11
N SER A 243 -1.24 3.03 1.86
CA SER A 243 -1.89 2.75 0.59
C SER A 243 -2.74 3.93 0.09
N THR A 244 -2.42 5.14 0.54
CA THR A 244 -3.24 6.33 0.31
C THR A 244 -2.56 7.32 -0.62
N LEU A 245 -1.25 7.60 -0.44
CA LEU A 245 -0.52 8.53 -1.30
C LEU A 245 -0.47 8.01 -2.74
N GLY A 246 -0.88 8.86 -3.68
CA GLY A 246 -1.04 8.48 -5.08
C GLY A 246 -2.38 7.79 -5.41
N ALA A 247 -3.27 7.63 -4.40
CA ALA A 247 -4.61 7.07 -4.55
C ALA A 247 -5.64 7.71 -3.61
N MET A 248 -5.46 9.00 -3.28
CA MET A 248 -6.41 9.77 -2.48
C MET A 248 -7.61 10.19 -3.36
N PRO A 249 -8.83 9.75 -3.05
CA PRO A 249 -9.98 10.04 -3.90
C PRO A 249 -10.66 11.40 -3.60
N TRP A 250 -10.00 12.25 -2.83
CA TRP A 250 -10.51 13.56 -2.40
C TRP A 250 -10.14 14.67 -3.39
N ALA A 251 -10.81 15.81 -3.31
CA ALA A 251 -10.46 17.00 -4.07
C ALA A 251 -9.00 17.41 -3.84
N GLU A 252 -8.36 17.97 -4.86
CA GLU A 252 -6.91 18.25 -4.84
C GLU A 252 -6.50 19.19 -3.71
N ASP A 253 -7.32 20.18 -3.38
CA ASP A 253 -7.09 21.09 -2.26
C ASP A 253 -7.15 20.39 -0.90
N ILE A 254 -8.02 19.38 -0.75
CA ILE A 254 -8.10 18.54 0.44
C ILE A 254 -6.86 17.65 0.56
N VAL A 255 -6.44 17.01 -0.54
CA VAL A 255 -5.22 16.22 -0.58
C VAL A 255 -4.01 17.05 -0.12
N GLN A 256 -3.86 18.27 -0.64
CA GLN A 256 -2.78 19.18 -0.25
C GLN A 256 -2.84 19.56 1.23
N GLN A 257 -4.05 19.80 1.76
CA GLN A 257 -4.21 20.11 3.19
C GLN A 257 -3.88 18.91 4.07
N VAL A 258 -4.28 17.68 3.71
CA VAL A 258 -3.91 16.45 4.43
C VAL A 258 -2.39 16.29 4.46
N VAL A 259 -1.72 16.41 3.31
CA VAL A 259 -0.25 16.32 3.22
C VAL A 259 0.45 17.44 4.01
N GLY A 260 -0.18 18.60 4.09
CA GLY A 260 0.38 19.77 4.78
C GLY A 260 0.15 19.81 6.29
N LYS A 261 -1.00 19.31 6.77
CA LYS A 261 -1.45 19.46 8.16
C LYS A 261 -1.41 18.18 8.99
N CYS A 262 -1.26 17.01 8.36
CA CYS A 262 -1.18 15.73 9.05
C CYS A 262 0.25 15.17 9.04
N SER A 263 0.61 14.46 10.09
CA SER A 263 1.78 13.58 10.07
C SER A 263 1.41 12.30 9.32
N LEU A 264 2.21 11.93 8.34
CA LEU A 264 1.94 10.77 7.48
C LEU A 264 3.05 9.75 7.65
N PHE A 265 2.71 8.47 7.81
CA PHE A 265 3.70 7.41 7.68
C PHE A 265 3.38 6.51 6.48
N MET A 266 4.43 6.04 5.83
CA MET A 266 4.33 5.20 4.64
C MET A 266 5.50 4.23 4.54
N PRO A 267 5.27 2.93 4.39
CA PRO A 267 6.32 1.98 4.10
C PRO A 267 6.69 1.99 2.61
N PHE A 268 7.94 1.61 2.31
CA PHE A 268 8.45 1.61 0.94
C PHE A 268 7.69 0.66 0.00
N GLN A 269 7.34 -0.54 0.48
CA GLN A 269 6.71 -1.57 -0.36
C GLN A 269 5.26 -1.28 -0.79
N LYS A 270 4.68 -0.17 -0.36
CA LYS A 270 3.30 0.22 -0.68
C LYS A 270 3.24 1.58 -1.35
N ALA A 271 3.08 2.67 -0.58
CA ALA A 271 2.89 4.01 -1.12
C ALA A 271 4.05 4.50 -2.00
N ILE A 272 5.29 4.12 -1.69
CA ILE A 272 6.46 4.46 -2.51
C ILE A 272 6.63 3.44 -3.64
N GLY A 273 6.34 2.16 -3.39
CA GLY A 273 6.49 1.05 -4.34
C GLY A 273 7.91 0.51 -4.45
N GLY A 274 8.78 0.84 -3.50
CA GLY A 274 10.16 0.38 -3.42
C GLY A 274 10.35 -0.91 -2.62
N THR A 275 11.60 -1.22 -2.31
CA THR A 275 11.99 -2.41 -1.54
C THR A 275 11.43 -2.36 -0.12
N ALA A 276 10.86 -3.49 0.34
CA ALA A 276 10.35 -3.64 1.70
C ALA A 276 11.44 -3.48 2.77
N GLY A 277 11.03 -3.18 4.00
CA GLY A 277 11.92 -3.09 5.16
C GLY A 277 12.26 -1.67 5.60
N TYR A 278 11.65 -0.66 4.98
CA TYR A 278 11.83 0.76 5.32
C TYR A 278 10.50 1.47 5.38
N PHE A 279 10.47 2.57 6.14
CA PHE A 279 9.34 3.49 6.18
C PHE A 279 9.82 4.94 6.23
N ILE A 280 8.93 5.84 5.83
CA ILE A 280 9.05 7.29 6.01
C ILE A 280 7.97 7.74 7.00
N VAL A 281 8.30 8.70 7.86
CA VAL A 281 7.31 9.50 8.60
C VAL A 281 7.56 10.97 8.27
N SER A 282 6.52 11.65 7.82
CA SER A 282 6.52 13.11 7.64
C SER A 282 5.85 13.77 8.84
N PHE A 283 6.47 14.82 9.38
CA PHE A 283 5.95 15.61 10.49
C PHE A 283 5.75 17.06 10.08
N THR A 284 4.63 17.65 10.49
CA THR A 284 4.41 19.09 10.38
C THR A 284 5.31 19.84 11.38
N PRO A 285 5.50 21.16 11.25
CA PRO A 285 6.28 21.96 12.22
C PRO A 285 5.73 21.84 13.65
N GLU A 286 4.42 21.84 13.82
CA GLU A 286 3.73 21.74 15.11
C GLU A 286 3.95 20.35 15.73
N ALA A 287 3.81 19.30 14.92
CA ALA A 287 4.10 17.94 15.33
C ALA A 287 5.58 17.75 15.72
N LEU A 288 6.51 18.40 15.01
CA LEU A 288 7.94 18.37 15.34
C LEU A 288 8.23 18.99 16.72
N ALA A 289 7.57 20.09 17.07
CA ALA A 289 7.71 20.69 18.40
C ALA A 289 7.31 19.69 19.51
N LEU A 290 6.24 18.92 19.28
CA LEU A 290 5.83 17.85 20.19
C LEU A 290 6.83 16.67 20.20
N VAL A 291 7.37 16.28 19.05
CA VAL A 291 8.43 15.26 18.95
C VAL A 291 9.65 15.67 19.78
N GLU A 292 10.11 16.91 19.65
CA GLU A 292 11.26 17.43 20.42
C GLU A 292 11.02 17.38 21.94
N LYS A 293 9.81 17.76 22.38
CA LYS A 293 9.38 17.67 23.76
C LYS A 293 9.38 16.22 24.27
N ASN A 294 8.78 15.30 23.52
CA ASN A 294 8.61 13.90 23.92
C ASN A 294 9.92 13.11 23.90
N VAL A 295 10.80 13.35 22.93
CA VAL A 295 12.13 12.71 22.85
C VAL A 295 12.95 12.96 24.11
N ASN A 296 12.78 14.09 24.76
CA ASN A 296 13.50 14.50 25.96
C ASN A 296 12.71 14.28 27.27
N ASN A 297 11.48 13.74 27.18
CA ASN A 297 10.64 13.49 28.36
C ASN A 297 11.08 12.21 29.09
N PRO A 298 11.60 12.28 30.33
CA PRO A 298 12.03 11.10 31.07
C PRO A 298 10.86 10.19 31.47
N ALA A 299 9.65 10.74 31.61
CA ALA A 299 8.45 9.97 31.93
C ALA A 299 7.88 9.19 30.70
N TRP A 300 8.39 9.47 29.50
CA TRP A 300 8.02 8.79 28.26
C TRP A 300 9.27 8.24 27.57
N ALA A 301 9.76 7.09 28.03
CA ALA A 301 11.00 6.49 27.56
C ALA A 301 10.81 5.83 26.18
N ILE A 302 11.15 6.55 25.12
CA ILE A 302 11.17 5.98 23.76
C ILE A 302 12.39 5.06 23.63
N PRO A 303 12.20 3.78 23.25
CA PRO A 303 13.31 2.86 23.01
C PRO A 303 14.31 3.43 22.00
N ARG A 304 15.62 3.29 22.29
CA ARG A 304 16.68 3.88 21.47
C ARG A 304 16.60 3.48 19.99
N GLN A 305 16.16 2.25 19.71
CA GLN A 305 16.02 1.72 18.35
C GLN A 305 14.91 2.40 17.52
N LEU A 306 13.99 3.05 18.21
CA LEU A 306 12.85 3.76 17.59
C LEU A 306 12.98 5.28 17.76
N LYS A 307 13.91 5.75 18.59
CA LYS A 307 14.05 7.15 18.96
C LYS A 307 14.54 7.98 17.77
N LEU A 308 13.74 8.97 17.39
CA LEU A 308 14.14 10.00 16.45
C LEU A 308 14.92 11.05 17.23
N ALA A 309 16.19 11.29 16.89
CA ALA A 309 16.95 12.32 17.54
C ALA A 309 16.99 13.57 16.66
N LEU A 310 16.12 14.52 16.97
CA LEU A 310 16.40 15.90 16.61
C LEU A 310 17.45 16.42 17.61
N PRO A 311 18.60 16.92 17.14
CA PRO A 311 19.46 17.67 18.03
C PRO A 311 18.65 18.89 18.50
N ALA A 312 18.41 19.02 19.81
CA ALA A 312 17.96 20.29 20.37
C ALA A 312 18.96 21.35 19.96
N ASP A 313 18.50 22.49 19.48
CA ASP A 313 19.36 23.60 19.11
C ASP A 313 20.26 23.92 20.33
N GLY A 314 21.58 23.70 20.19
CA GLY A 314 22.57 23.94 21.22
C GLY A 314 22.98 22.74 22.08
N GLN A 315 22.40 21.58 22.00
CA GLN A 315 22.92 20.39 22.66
C GLN A 315 24.04 19.76 21.82
N GLN A 316 25.25 19.81 22.34
CA GLN A 316 26.38 19.05 21.80
C GLN A 316 26.05 17.55 21.87
N PRO A 317 26.26 16.78 20.78
CA PRO A 317 26.13 15.35 20.84
C PRO A 317 27.04 14.77 21.94
N ILE A 318 26.53 13.82 22.70
CA ILE A 318 27.32 13.05 23.65
C ILE A 318 28.58 12.58 22.93
N SER A 319 29.77 13.01 23.34
CA SER A 319 31.08 12.69 22.76
C SER A 319 31.56 13.43 21.52
N GLY A 320 31.03 14.60 21.14
CA GLY A 320 31.53 15.40 20.02
C GLY A 320 31.34 14.73 18.63
N LYS A 321 30.64 13.60 18.57
CA LYS A 321 30.25 12.89 17.33
C LYS A 321 28.83 13.26 16.97
N LYS A 322 28.49 13.29 15.68
CA LYS A 322 27.12 13.49 15.18
C LYS A 322 26.15 12.61 15.97
N SER A 323 25.07 13.17 16.49
CA SER A 323 24.03 12.42 17.19
C SER A 323 23.53 11.28 16.31
N LEU A 324 23.63 10.03 16.79
CA LEU A 324 23.13 8.87 16.08
C LEU A 324 21.66 8.64 16.48
N ALA A 325 20.78 8.62 15.49
CA ALA A 325 19.36 8.40 15.65
C ALA A 325 18.93 7.09 14.98
N ALA A 326 17.85 6.50 15.47
CA ALA A 326 17.21 5.38 14.78
C ALA A 326 16.64 5.81 13.42
N GLY A 327 16.20 7.09 13.32
CA GLY A 327 15.77 7.71 12.08
C GLY A 327 16.37 9.10 11.94
N PRO A 328 17.25 9.34 10.95
CA PRO A 328 17.69 10.66 10.60
C PRO A 328 16.54 11.44 9.94
N PHE A 329 16.52 12.76 10.20
CA PHE A 329 15.56 13.66 9.58
C PHE A 329 16.14 14.30 8.32
N TYR A 330 15.32 14.42 7.30
CA TYR A 330 15.54 15.31 6.18
C TYR A 330 14.91 16.67 6.46
N ASP A 331 15.73 17.72 6.40
CA ASP A 331 15.29 19.12 6.48
C ASP A 331 15.26 19.71 5.05
N PRO A 332 14.08 19.80 4.43
CA PRO A 332 13.99 20.28 3.04
C PRO A 332 14.28 21.77 2.90
N ALA A 333 14.16 22.57 3.98
CA ALA A 333 14.51 23.98 3.94
C ALA A 333 16.02 24.21 3.83
N LYS A 334 16.81 23.26 4.32
CA LYS A 334 18.28 23.29 4.28
C LYS A 334 18.88 22.27 3.31
N GLU A 335 18.03 21.45 2.67
CA GLU A 335 18.41 20.32 1.81
C GLU A 335 19.50 19.43 2.45
N GLN A 336 19.30 19.07 3.71
CA GLN A 336 20.28 18.28 4.46
C GLN A 336 19.63 17.22 5.34
N MET A 337 20.43 16.18 5.66
CA MET A 337 20.08 15.21 6.69
C MET A 337 20.53 15.71 8.06
N ILE A 338 19.64 15.58 9.06
CA ILE A 338 19.92 15.88 10.46
C ILE A 338 20.05 14.56 11.21
N GLY A 339 21.14 14.41 11.94
CA GLY A 339 21.45 13.17 12.67
C GLY A 339 22.16 12.14 11.81
N GLY A 340 22.76 11.16 12.47
CA GLY A 340 23.36 10.00 11.86
C GLY A 340 22.50 8.75 12.10
N ILE A 341 22.73 7.71 11.33
CA ILE A 341 21.97 6.47 11.38
C ILE A 341 22.62 5.50 12.35
N ILE A 342 21.81 4.92 13.27
CA ILE A 342 22.28 3.85 14.17
C ILE A 342 22.30 2.51 13.44
N ASN A 343 21.23 2.20 12.69
CA ASN A 343 21.02 0.92 12.03
C ASN A 343 21.52 0.96 10.60
N THR A 344 22.16 -0.12 10.16
CA THR A 344 22.59 -0.28 8.77
C THR A 344 21.39 -0.52 7.87
N PHE A 345 21.30 0.23 6.76
CA PHE A 345 20.31 0.01 5.72
C PHE A 345 20.99 -0.28 4.37
N SER A 346 20.22 -0.80 3.44
CA SER A 346 20.71 -1.06 2.09
C SER A 346 20.81 0.23 1.29
N THR A 347 22.02 0.66 1.02
CA THR A 347 22.27 1.86 0.21
C THR A 347 21.76 1.69 -1.22
N ILE A 348 21.87 0.48 -1.78
CA ILE A 348 21.36 0.17 -3.11
C ILE A 348 19.82 0.30 -3.18
N ALA A 349 19.09 -0.18 -2.17
CA ALA A 349 17.64 -0.03 -2.14
C ALA A 349 17.18 1.43 -2.14
N PHE A 350 17.96 2.32 -1.53
CA PHE A 350 17.69 3.75 -1.52
C PHE A 350 18.01 4.42 -2.86
N ALA A 351 19.11 4.00 -3.52
CA ALA A 351 19.42 4.45 -4.87
C ALA A 351 18.36 3.99 -5.88
N GLU A 352 17.91 2.72 -5.78
CA GLU A 352 16.81 2.19 -6.58
C GLU A 352 15.50 2.98 -6.35
N THR A 353 15.22 3.38 -5.12
CA THR A 353 14.06 4.19 -4.80
C THR A 353 14.13 5.56 -5.48
N THR A 354 15.28 6.23 -5.41
CA THR A 354 15.49 7.51 -6.09
C THR A 354 15.28 7.39 -7.61
N PHE A 355 15.97 6.44 -8.21
CA PHE A 355 15.85 6.18 -9.65
C PHE A 355 14.40 5.82 -10.04
N GLY A 356 13.75 5.01 -9.22
CA GLY A 356 12.37 4.59 -9.45
C GLY A 356 11.38 5.75 -9.46
N LEU A 357 11.51 6.70 -8.55
CA LEU A 357 10.69 7.91 -8.53
C LEU A 357 10.91 8.77 -9.77
N LEU A 358 12.18 8.99 -10.16
CA LEU A 358 12.52 9.73 -11.36
C LEU A 358 11.99 9.06 -12.65
N ASN A 359 12.06 7.73 -12.71
CA ASN A 359 11.56 6.99 -13.86
C ASN A 359 10.03 6.97 -13.91
N SER A 360 9.38 6.83 -12.75
CA SER A 360 7.92 6.91 -12.64
C SER A 360 7.38 8.27 -13.07
N GLU A 361 8.06 9.35 -12.69
CA GLU A 361 7.68 10.69 -13.12
C GLU A 361 7.72 10.85 -14.65
N LYS A 362 8.72 10.24 -15.32
CA LYS A 362 8.78 10.23 -16.79
C LYS A 362 7.62 9.44 -17.43
N LYS A 363 7.20 8.31 -16.81
CA LYS A 363 6.21 7.39 -17.38
C LYS A 363 4.78 7.78 -17.02
N VAL A 364 4.55 8.25 -15.82
CA VAL A 364 3.20 8.48 -15.25
C VAL A 364 2.95 9.95 -14.98
N GLY A 365 3.98 10.74 -14.72
CA GLY A 365 3.88 12.13 -14.25
C GLY A 365 3.98 12.24 -12.73
N SER A 366 3.47 13.35 -12.18
CA SER A 366 3.52 13.66 -10.75
C SER A 366 2.59 12.77 -9.91
N VAL A 367 2.70 12.87 -8.59
CA VAL A 367 1.75 12.23 -7.66
C VAL A 367 0.30 12.66 -7.91
N ARG A 368 0.06 13.88 -8.40
CA ARG A 368 -1.28 14.36 -8.78
C ARG A 368 -1.85 13.59 -9.96
N GLU A 369 -1.02 13.33 -10.98
CA GLU A 369 -1.42 12.49 -12.11
C GLU A 369 -1.66 11.04 -11.67
N LEU A 370 -0.86 10.53 -10.73
CA LEU A 370 -1.09 9.22 -10.13
C LEU A 370 -2.43 9.16 -9.40
N ASN A 371 -2.77 10.19 -8.60
CA ASN A 371 -4.08 10.30 -7.94
C ASN A 371 -5.23 10.34 -8.96
N LYS A 372 -5.14 11.18 -9.99
CA LYS A 372 -6.17 11.27 -11.05
C LYS A 372 -6.37 9.91 -11.74
N ARG A 373 -5.30 9.23 -12.08
CA ARG A 373 -5.38 7.87 -12.69
C ARG A 373 -6.01 6.86 -11.75
N SER A 374 -5.73 6.91 -10.45
CA SER A 374 -6.38 6.05 -9.46
C SER A 374 -7.89 6.28 -9.41
N ILE A 375 -8.34 7.55 -9.51
CA ILE A 375 -9.77 7.90 -9.57
C ILE A 375 -10.40 7.40 -10.86
N VAL A 376 -9.70 7.54 -12.00
CA VAL A 376 -10.17 7.00 -13.31
C VAL A 376 -10.29 5.48 -13.25
N ASN A 377 -9.30 4.79 -12.71
CA ASN A 377 -9.35 3.34 -12.56
C ASN A 377 -10.51 2.89 -11.66
N ARG A 378 -10.79 3.62 -10.57
CA ARG A 378 -11.97 3.34 -9.74
C ARG A 378 -13.27 3.52 -10.52
N ALA A 379 -13.40 4.60 -11.28
CA ALA A 379 -14.59 4.85 -12.09
C ALA A 379 -14.79 3.76 -13.16
N GLU A 380 -13.71 3.27 -13.76
CA GLU A 380 -13.74 2.15 -14.70
C GLU A 380 -14.27 0.87 -14.03
N VAL A 381 -13.80 0.56 -12.82
CA VAL A 381 -14.32 -0.59 -12.05
C VAL A 381 -15.81 -0.43 -11.74
N GLU A 382 -16.23 0.76 -11.33
CA GLU A 382 -17.65 1.04 -11.03
C GLU A 382 -18.52 0.87 -12.28
N GLN A 383 -18.04 1.33 -13.45
CA GLN A 383 -18.73 1.15 -14.71
C GLN A 383 -18.75 -0.33 -15.15
N TRP A 384 -17.60 -1.01 -15.05
CA TRP A 384 -17.52 -2.43 -15.37
C TRP A 384 -18.52 -3.27 -14.56
N VAL A 385 -18.62 -3.02 -13.24
CA VAL A 385 -19.59 -3.72 -12.37
C VAL A 385 -21.04 -3.39 -12.77
N ALA A 386 -21.32 -2.14 -13.19
CA ALA A 386 -22.66 -1.78 -13.66
C ALA A 386 -23.07 -2.54 -14.94
N ASP A 387 -22.10 -2.87 -15.81
CA ASP A 387 -22.31 -3.59 -17.05
C ASP A 387 -22.29 -5.13 -16.87
N HIS A 388 -21.81 -5.63 -15.71
CA HIS A 388 -21.61 -7.07 -15.44
C HIS A 388 -22.38 -7.50 -14.17
N PRO A 389 -23.68 -7.85 -14.30
CA PRO A 389 -24.57 -8.09 -13.15
C PRO A 389 -24.20 -9.30 -12.28
N LEU A 390 -23.29 -10.16 -12.75
CA LEU A 390 -22.72 -11.25 -11.94
C LEU A 390 -21.89 -10.75 -10.77
N PHE A 391 -21.52 -9.47 -10.75
CA PHE A 391 -20.69 -8.88 -9.70
C PHE A 391 -21.35 -7.65 -9.07
N ALA A 392 -21.00 -7.40 -7.83
CA ALA A 392 -21.37 -6.20 -7.10
C ALA A 392 -20.15 -5.64 -6.35
N LEU A 393 -20.15 -4.34 -6.09
CA LEU A 393 -19.11 -3.71 -5.27
C LEU A 393 -19.27 -4.10 -3.80
N GLY A 394 -18.17 -4.51 -3.15
CA GLY A 394 -18.17 -4.88 -1.74
C GLY A 394 -18.42 -3.68 -0.81
N VAL A 395 -18.03 -2.47 -1.23
CA VAL A 395 -18.29 -1.21 -0.52
C VAL A 395 -19.49 -0.53 -1.16
N GLU A 396 -20.62 -0.51 -0.45
CA GLU A 396 -21.89 0.04 -0.95
C GLU A 396 -21.86 1.56 -1.05
N ASP A 397 -21.38 2.23 0.02
CA ASP A 397 -21.27 3.70 0.04
C ASP A 397 -20.15 4.18 -0.91
N SER A 398 -20.55 4.80 -2.01
CA SER A 398 -19.63 5.29 -3.03
C SER A 398 -18.64 6.35 -2.53
N SER A 399 -19.02 7.13 -1.50
CA SER A 399 -18.16 8.16 -0.91
C SER A 399 -16.99 7.57 -0.12
N ARG A 400 -17.07 6.27 0.20
CA ARG A 400 -16.09 5.53 1.01
C ARG A 400 -15.31 4.49 0.24
N ARG A 401 -15.51 4.40 -1.08
CA ARG A 401 -14.74 3.50 -1.93
C ARG A 401 -13.32 4.01 -2.10
N GLY A 402 -12.36 3.15 -1.81
CA GLY A 402 -10.95 3.45 -2.04
C GLY A 402 -10.60 3.51 -3.53
N ALA A 403 -9.54 4.26 -3.87
CA ALA A 403 -9.00 4.32 -5.21
C ALA A 403 -7.71 3.49 -5.38
N ALA A 404 -7.25 2.82 -4.33
CA ALA A 404 -6.10 1.92 -4.38
C ALA A 404 -6.51 0.45 -4.52
N VAL A 405 -7.59 0.06 -3.84
CA VAL A 405 -8.10 -1.32 -3.79
C VAL A 405 -9.60 -1.30 -3.97
N THR A 406 -10.14 -2.31 -4.64
CA THR A 406 -11.57 -2.58 -4.72
C THR A 406 -11.89 -3.97 -4.17
N LEU A 407 -13.10 -4.13 -3.64
CA LEU A 407 -13.71 -5.40 -3.27
C LEU A 407 -14.88 -5.70 -4.19
N LEU A 408 -14.95 -6.93 -4.68
CA LEU A 408 -16.08 -7.44 -5.43
C LEU A 408 -16.75 -8.56 -4.66
N LYS A 409 -18.09 -8.59 -4.73
CA LYS A 409 -18.93 -9.71 -4.36
C LYS A 409 -19.45 -10.37 -5.63
N VAL A 410 -19.58 -11.68 -5.62
CA VAL A 410 -20.33 -12.38 -6.65
C VAL A 410 -21.83 -12.25 -6.34
N ASN A 411 -22.59 -11.82 -7.34
CA ASN A 411 -24.04 -11.61 -7.27
C ASN A 411 -24.75 -12.55 -8.28
N ASP A 412 -24.37 -13.82 -8.26
CA ASP A 412 -24.93 -14.82 -9.17
C ASP A 412 -26.20 -15.44 -8.55
N ALA A 413 -27.35 -15.05 -9.09
CA ALA A 413 -28.66 -15.50 -8.58
C ALA A 413 -28.88 -17.02 -8.69
N ASP A 414 -28.11 -17.71 -9.52
CA ASP A 414 -28.20 -19.16 -9.67
C ASP A 414 -27.42 -19.91 -8.58
N VAL A 415 -26.49 -19.25 -7.90
CA VAL A 415 -25.57 -19.84 -6.91
C VAL A 415 -26.03 -19.46 -5.50
N ASN A 416 -27.02 -20.18 -4.99
CA ASN A 416 -27.64 -19.91 -3.68
C ASN A 416 -27.08 -20.79 -2.54
N ASP A 417 -26.35 -21.85 -2.86
CA ASP A 417 -25.71 -22.71 -1.87
C ASP A 417 -24.34 -22.14 -1.46
N PRO A 418 -24.13 -21.81 -0.17
CA PRO A 418 -22.84 -21.27 0.30
C PRO A 418 -21.65 -22.20 0.05
N GLU A 419 -21.82 -23.52 0.07
CA GLU A 419 -20.74 -24.48 -0.20
C GLU A 419 -20.37 -24.47 -1.68
N GLN A 420 -21.37 -24.49 -2.56
CA GLN A 420 -21.18 -24.37 -4.01
C GLN A 420 -20.51 -23.03 -4.34
N HIS A 421 -20.98 -21.92 -3.76
CA HIS A 421 -20.38 -20.60 -3.91
C HIS A 421 -18.90 -20.61 -3.54
N ALA A 422 -18.56 -21.11 -2.35
CA ALA A 422 -17.18 -21.18 -1.88
C ALA A 422 -16.28 -22.01 -2.82
N ARG A 423 -16.81 -23.14 -3.35
CA ARG A 423 -16.08 -23.97 -4.34
C ARG A 423 -15.83 -23.23 -5.63
N ILE A 424 -16.83 -22.52 -6.16
CA ILE A 424 -16.67 -21.72 -7.40
C ILE A 424 -15.63 -20.62 -7.18
N ILE A 425 -15.69 -19.87 -6.07
CA ILE A 425 -14.71 -18.83 -5.75
C ILE A 425 -13.29 -19.40 -5.64
N ALA A 426 -13.12 -20.52 -4.93
CA ALA A 426 -11.83 -21.19 -4.82
C ALA A 426 -11.29 -21.61 -6.19
N LYS A 427 -12.14 -22.20 -7.03
CA LYS A 427 -11.78 -22.62 -8.39
C LYS A 427 -11.46 -21.44 -9.31
N THR A 428 -12.21 -20.33 -9.17
CA THR A 428 -11.91 -19.08 -9.90
C THR A 428 -10.50 -18.59 -9.56
N LYS A 429 -10.13 -18.56 -8.27
CA LYS A 429 -8.79 -18.17 -7.83
C LYS A 429 -7.71 -19.08 -8.38
N GLN A 430 -7.97 -20.39 -8.44
CA GLN A 430 -7.07 -21.35 -9.07
C GLN A 430 -6.86 -21.05 -10.57
N LEU A 431 -7.94 -20.82 -11.31
CA LEU A 431 -7.86 -20.51 -12.75
C LEU A 431 -7.15 -19.17 -13.01
N LEU A 432 -7.32 -18.18 -12.14
CA LEU A 432 -6.57 -16.93 -12.20
C LEU A 432 -5.10 -17.11 -11.83
N GLY A 433 -4.78 -18.04 -10.94
CA GLY A 433 -3.42 -18.35 -10.48
C GLY A 433 -2.60 -19.18 -11.46
N PHE A 434 -3.17 -19.58 -12.59
CA PHE A 434 -2.50 -20.44 -13.56
C PHE A 434 -1.98 -21.75 -12.95
N GLU A 435 -2.78 -22.43 -12.13
CA GLU A 435 -2.45 -23.78 -11.68
C GLU A 435 -2.12 -24.69 -12.87
N GLY A 436 -0.91 -25.23 -12.90
CA GLY A 436 -0.40 -26.08 -13.95
C GLY A 436 0.51 -25.40 -14.98
N LEU A 437 0.70 -24.08 -14.92
CA LEU A 437 1.78 -23.43 -15.66
C LEU A 437 3.06 -23.46 -14.81
N THR A 438 3.73 -24.60 -14.80
CA THR A 438 5.14 -24.65 -14.44
C THR A 438 5.92 -23.98 -15.57
N HIS A 439 6.73 -22.98 -15.24
CA HIS A 439 7.76 -22.49 -16.14
C HIS A 439 8.58 -23.70 -16.63
N PRO A 440 9.01 -23.76 -17.89
CA PRO A 440 9.84 -24.86 -18.41
C PRO A 440 11.07 -25.18 -17.54
N ASN A 441 11.51 -24.27 -16.71
CA ASN A 441 12.65 -24.40 -15.80
C ASN A 441 12.27 -24.76 -14.35
N GLY A 442 10.99 -25.01 -14.06
CA GLY A 442 10.54 -25.35 -12.70
C GLY A 442 10.45 -24.16 -11.74
N ASP A 443 10.82 -22.97 -12.15
CA ASP A 443 10.79 -21.77 -11.32
C ASP A 443 9.46 -21.04 -11.47
N TYR A 444 8.80 -20.77 -10.36
CA TYR A 444 7.71 -19.79 -10.24
C TYR A 444 8.31 -18.36 -10.32
N GLU A 445 9.13 -18.13 -11.32
CA GLU A 445 9.49 -16.77 -11.63
C GLU A 445 8.27 -16.08 -12.24
N HIS A 446 8.00 -14.94 -11.76
CA HIS A 446 7.09 -13.97 -12.33
C HIS A 446 5.64 -14.13 -11.98
N GLY A 447 5.30 -13.77 -10.80
CA GLY A 447 4.14 -13.00 -10.40
C GLY A 447 2.89 -12.98 -11.28
N LEU A 448 2.71 -13.96 -12.13
CA LEU A 448 1.50 -14.21 -12.89
C LEU A 448 0.43 -14.89 -12.01
N ASP A 449 0.75 -15.13 -10.73
CA ASP A 449 -0.21 -15.60 -9.74
C ASP A 449 -1.18 -14.48 -9.37
N VAL A 450 -2.07 -14.15 -10.28
CA VAL A 450 -3.16 -13.19 -10.04
C VAL A 450 -3.98 -13.62 -8.83
N ALA A 451 -4.05 -14.92 -8.53
CA ALA A 451 -4.77 -15.45 -7.38
C ALA A 451 -4.27 -14.87 -6.04
N ARG A 452 -2.99 -14.64 -5.88
CA ARG A 452 -2.44 -14.01 -4.66
C ARG A 452 -2.95 -12.60 -4.44
N TYR A 453 -3.28 -11.89 -5.51
CA TYR A 453 -3.69 -10.49 -5.50
C TYR A 453 -5.21 -10.30 -5.45
N VAL A 454 -5.97 -11.36 -5.72
CA VAL A 454 -7.45 -11.33 -5.62
C VAL A 454 -7.96 -11.91 -4.30
N ASN A 455 -7.08 -12.38 -3.42
CA ASN A 455 -7.48 -12.93 -2.13
C ASN A 455 -8.01 -11.85 -1.19
N THR A 456 -9.10 -12.18 -0.51
CA THR A 456 -9.67 -11.38 0.58
C THR A 456 -9.06 -11.76 1.92
N PHE A 457 -9.20 -10.88 2.90
CA PHE A 457 -8.90 -11.20 4.30
C PHE A 457 -10.10 -11.88 4.97
N PRO A 458 -9.89 -12.76 5.97
CA PRO A 458 -10.97 -13.33 6.74
C PRO A 458 -11.88 -12.24 7.33
N GLY A 459 -13.19 -12.45 7.24
CA GLY A 459 -14.19 -11.50 7.77
C GLY A 459 -14.51 -10.30 6.87
N THR A 460 -13.87 -10.15 5.71
CA THR A 460 -14.22 -9.09 4.75
C THR A 460 -15.47 -9.46 3.94
N ALA A 461 -16.25 -8.45 3.59
CA ALA A 461 -17.53 -8.63 2.88
C ALA A 461 -17.39 -8.75 1.35
N GLY A 462 -16.36 -9.45 0.85
CA GLY A 462 -16.14 -9.61 -0.58
C GLY A 462 -15.51 -10.96 -0.93
N ASP A 463 -15.70 -11.40 -2.18
CA ASP A 463 -15.14 -12.64 -2.72
C ASP A 463 -13.75 -12.42 -3.35
N PHE A 464 -13.54 -11.24 -3.93
CA PHE A 464 -12.30 -10.86 -4.58
C PHE A 464 -11.87 -9.47 -4.15
N ARG A 465 -10.57 -9.28 -4.00
CA ARG A 465 -9.94 -7.99 -3.68
C ARG A 465 -8.84 -7.69 -4.70
N LEU A 466 -8.93 -6.56 -5.38
CA LEU A 466 -8.00 -6.18 -6.45
C LEU A 466 -7.39 -4.81 -6.20
N TRP A 467 -6.10 -4.68 -6.56
CA TRP A 467 -5.40 -3.40 -6.56
C TRP A 467 -5.68 -2.66 -7.87
N ILE A 468 -6.14 -1.41 -7.77
CA ILE A 468 -6.56 -0.57 -8.90
C ILE A 468 -5.82 0.78 -8.96
N GLY A 469 -4.76 0.96 -8.16
CA GLY A 469 -4.02 2.23 -8.09
C GLY A 469 -3.53 2.72 -9.45
N GLY A 470 -3.36 4.02 -9.57
CA GLY A 470 -3.10 4.75 -10.83
C GLY A 470 -1.77 4.45 -11.52
N ILE A 471 -0.90 3.63 -10.91
CA ILE A 471 0.30 3.15 -11.56
C ILE A 471 -0.03 2.27 -12.78
N ARG A 472 -1.19 1.66 -12.81
CA ARG A 472 -1.68 0.89 -13.94
C ARG A 472 -2.51 1.73 -14.90
N PRO A 473 -2.35 1.53 -16.22
CA PRO A 473 -3.27 2.12 -17.18
C PRO A 473 -4.66 1.50 -17.00
N VAL A 474 -5.70 2.27 -17.32
CA VAL A 474 -7.09 1.83 -17.23
C VAL A 474 -7.38 0.59 -18.08
N SER A 475 -6.71 0.43 -19.22
CA SER A 475 -6.82 -0.76 -20.09
C SER A 475 -6.41 -2.07 -19.38
N ASP A 476 -5.41 -2.02 -18.50
CA ASP A 476 -5.01 -3.18 -17.72
C ASP A 476 -6.05 -3.52 -16.67
N ILE A 477 -6.72 -2.51 -16.10
CA ILE A 477 -7.81 -2.70 -15.14
C ILE A 477 -8.97 -3.43 -15.81
N SER A 478 -9.48 -2.92 -16.92
CA SER A 478 -10.57 -3.55 -17.68
C SER A 478 -10.22 -5.00 -18.04
N ALA A 479 -9.01 -5.24 -18.59
CA ALA A 479 -8.56 -6.58 -18.96
C ALA A 479 -8.51 -7.56 -17.78
N VAL A 480 -8.13 -7.12 -16.58
CA VAL A 480 -8.13 -7.97 -15.37
C VAL A 480 -9.54 -8.35 -14.97
N PHE A 481 -10.49 -7.42 -15.03
CA PHE A 481 -11.88 -7.67 -14.66
C PHE A 481 -12.57 -8.59 -15.65
N ASP A 482 -12.32 -8.45 -16.96
CA ASP A 482 -12.81 -9.37 -18.00
C ASP A 482 -12.24 -10.79 -17.79
N ASN A 483 -10.96 -10.90 -17.41
CA ASN A 483 -10.37 -12.19 -17.08
C ASN A 483 -10.96 -12.79 -15.80
N LEU A 484 -11.32 -11.98 -14.82
CA LEU A 484 -11.99 -12.43 -13.60
C LEU A 484 -13.37 -13.03 -13.91
N GLU A 485 -14.18 -12.35 -14.72
CA GLU A 485 -15.49 -12.85 -15.12
C GLU A 485 -15.37 -14.16 -15.89
N TYR A 486 -14.48 -14.20 -16.88
CA TYR A 486 -14.23 -15.42 -17.64
C TYR A 486 -13.79 -16.58 -16.74
N ALA A 487 -12.86 -16.35 -15.82
CA ALA A 487 -12.41 -17.36 -14.86
C ALA A 487 -13.54 -17.82 -13.94
N TYR A 488 -14.42 -16.92 -13.50
CA TYR A 488 -15.59 -17.25 -12.71
C TYR A 488 -16.57 -18.16 -13.47
N LEU A 489 -16.92 -17.81 -14.68
CA LEU A 489 -17.81 -18.60 -15.51
C LEU A 489 -17.24 -20.01 -15.81
N ARG A 490 -15.94 -20.09 -16.07
CA ARG A 490 -15.24 -21.39 -16.26
C ARG A 490 -15.24 -22.21 -14.96
N ALA A 491 -15.00 -21.60 -13.81
CA ALA A 491 -15.07 -22.25 -12.51
C ALA A 491 -16.48 -22.77 -12.21
N LYS A 492 -17.50 -21.96 -12.49
CA LYS A 492 -18.92 -22.36 -12.36
C LYS A 492 -19.22 -23.60 -13.21
N ILE A 493 -18.80 -23.63 -14.47
CA ILE A 493 -18.99 -24.80 -15.36
C ILE A 493 -18.35 -26.04 -14.73
N VAL A 494 -17.10 -25.97 -14.30
CA VAL A 494 -16.39 -27.11 -13.72
C VAL A 494 -17.10 -27.64 -12.47
N VAL A 495 -17.49 -26.76 -11.55
CA VAL A 495 -18.17 -27.16 -10.31
C VAL A 495 -19.52 -27.79 -10.60
N LEU A 496 -20.28 -27.25 -11.56
CA LEU A 496 -21.58 -27.84 -11.98
C LEU A 496 -21.39 -29.19 -12.65
N GLU A 497 -20.37 -29.40 -13.48
CA GLU A 497 -20.03 -30.70 -14.07
C GLU A 497 -19.64 -31.73 -13.01
N GLU A 498 -18.87 -31.34 -12.00
CA GLU A 498 -18.53 -32.21 -10.85
C GLU A 498 -19.78 -32.63 -10.06
N GLU A 499 -20.76 -31.77 -9.93
CA GLU A 499 -22.04 -32.08 -9.25
C GLU A 499 -22.90 -32.99 -10.09
N LEU A 500 -23.07 -32.69 -11.38
CA LEU A 500 -23.83 -33.53 -12.29
C LEU A 500 -23.22 -34.91 -12.50
N ALA A 501 -21.89 -35.03 -12.42
CA ALA A 501 -21.20 -36.33 -12.49
C ALA A 501 -21.56 -37.25 -11.31
N LYS A 502 -21.87 -36.70 -10.13
CA LYS A 502 -22.37 -37.48 -8.98
C LYS A 502 -23.73 -38.13 -9.30
N ASP A 503 -24.51 -37.53 -10.18
CA ASP A 503 -25.79 -38.02 -10.67
C ASP A 503 -25.67 -38.85 -11.96
N GLY A 504 -24.45 -39.28 -12.30
CA GLY A 504 -24.16 -40.17 -13.43
C GLY A 504 -24.19 -39.49 -14.80
N VAL A 505 -24.11 -38.15 -14.85
CA VAL A 505 -23.95 -37.40 -16.12
C VAL A 505 -22.49 -37.43 -16.53
N THR A 506 -22.22 -37.86 -17.73
CA THR A 506 -20.86 -37.82 -18.30
C THR A 506 -20.76 -36.67 -19.31
N PHE A 507 -19.69 -35.89 -19.20
CA PHE A 507 -19.35 -34.84 -20.15
C PHE A 507 -18.14 -35.27 -20.98
N GLU A 508 -18.14 -34.96 -22.26
CA GLU A 508 -16.88 -34.99 -23.02
C GLU A 508 -15.92 -33.98 -22.38
N ALA A 509 -14.65 -34.33 -22.30
CA ALA A 509 -13.61 -33.60 -21.53
C ALA A 509 -13.32 -32.16 -22.00
N SER A 510 -14.32 -31.44 -22.49
CA SER A 510 -14.16 -30.17 -23.18
C SER A 510 -13.94 -28.96 -22.26
N ALA A 511 -14.63 -28.90 -21.15
CA ALA A 511 -14.62 -27.67 -20.36
C ALA A 511 -13.44 -27.59 -19.38
N ALA A 512 -13.03 -28.72 -18.79
CA ALA A 512 -11.88 -28.75 -17.89
C ALA A 512 -10.52 -28.72 -18.64
N ALA A 513 -10.50 -29.34 -19.86
CA ALA A 513 -9.29 -29.36 -20.68
C ALA A 513 -8.92 -27.98 -21.24
N ASP A 514 -9.88 -27.11 -21.46
CA ASP A 514 -9.63 -25.76 -21.98
C ASP A 514 -9.14 -24.75 -20.93
N ALA A 515 -9.07 -25.12 -19.66
CA ALA A 515 -8.17 -24.42 -18.74
C ALA A 515 -6.73 -24.43 -19.29
N SER A 516 -6.41 -25.40 -20.13
CA SER A 516 -5.15 -25.49 -20.89
C SER A 516 -5.04 -24.52 -22.08
N VAL A 517 -6.10 -23.88 -22.54
CA VAL A 517 -6.04 -22.93 -23.68
C VAL A 517 -5.28 -21.65 -23.32
N ARG A 518 -5.06 -21.38 -22.04
CA ARG A 518 -4.06 -20.39 -21.62
C ARG A 518 -2.62 -20.90 -21.74
N GLN A 519 -2.38 -22.08 -22.29
CA GLN A 519 -1.06 -22.63 -22.63
C GLN A 519 -0.41 -22.01 -23.88
N ASP A 520 -1.01 -21.05 -24.54
CA ASP A 520 -0.23 -20.15 -25.36
C ASP A 520 0.74 -19.44 -24.40
N ASP A 521 1.98 -19.93 -24.48
CA ASP A 521 3.14 -19.56 -23.67
C ASP A 521 3.09 -18.04 -23.38
N PRO A 522 2.78 -17.58 -22.13
CA PRO A 522 2.75 -16.17 -21.81
C PRO A 522 4.11 -15.52 -22.06
N ASN A 523 5.15 -16.34 -22.17
CA ASN A 523 6.50 -15.94 -22.50
C ASN A 523 6.79 -15.97 -24.01
N ARG A 524 5.86 -16.27 -24.88
CA ARG A 524 6.13 -16.35 -26.33
C ARG A 524 6.49 -14.99 -26.92
N ALA A 525 5.78 -13.94 -26.56
CA ALA A 525 6.15 -12.56 -26.89
C ALA A 525 7.49 -12.16 -26.23
N TYR A 526 7.78 -12.67 -25.09
CA TYR A 526 8.94 -12.56 -24.27
C TYR A 526 10.17 -13.22 -24.89
N LYS A 527 10.08 -14.49 -25.30
CA LYS A 527 11.19 -15.21 -25.97
C LYS A 527 11.56 -14.57 -27.31
N VAL A 528 10.58 -14.01 -28.03
CA VAL A 528 10.84 -13.26 -29.26
C VAL A 528 11.58 -11.98 -28.97
N LEU A 529 11.14 -11.20 -27.97
CA LEU A 529 11.82 -9.96 -27.57
C LEU A 529 13.24 -10.17 -27.01
N ILE A 530 13.47 -11.24 -26.26
CA ILE A 530 14.82 -11.57 -25.76
C ILE A 530 15.74 -12.05 -26.87
N ALA A 531 15.24 -12.81 -27.84
CA ALA A 531 16.02 -13.27 -29.00
C ALA A 531 16.47 -12.10 -29.89
N ASP A 532 15.70 -11.00 -29.92
CA ASP A 532 16.04 -9.78 -30.69
C ASP A 532 16.96 -8.83 -29.89
N LEU A 533 17.17 -9.06 -28.59
CA LEU A 533 18.02 -8.22 -27.71
C LEU A 533 19.38 -8.87 -27.38
N VAL A 534 19.61 -10.12 -27.79
CA VAL A 534 20.88 -10.86 -27.67
C VAL A 534 21.49 -11.07 -29.04
#